data_d186559d10a326891c3d82fe37dd1dcb
#
_entry.id   d186559d10a326891c3d82fe37dd1dcb
#
_cell.length_a   1.000
_cell.length_b   1.000
_cell.length_c   1.000
_cell.angle_alpha   90.00
_cell.angle_beta   90.00
_cell.angle_gamma   90.00
#
_symmetry.space_group_name_H-M   'P 1'
#
loop_
_entity.id
_entity.type
_entity.pdbx_description
1 polymer ?
#
loop_
_entity_poly.entity_id
_entity_poly.type
_entity_poly.pdbx_seq_one_letter_code
_entity_poly.pdbx_strand_id
1 'polypeptide(L)'
;MSSEIHSIIASNLKNAEKNCVPVGKISNEYPQLAIKDAYKIQLINIDKEVEEGNPIIGKKIGLTSEAVQNMLGVNQPDFGHLLKSMEVKNGAIKRISLLQPKVEGEIAFVLKNDISGPNATVEDVLEATDYVTAAIEIVDSRIENWNIGIIDTVADNASSGMYILGEKKIDPSKVDLKSVEMRLYMNNQLINSGKGEAVLGDPAYCVAWLANTLHEYGVTLKKGDVILSGALSAMVAAEAGQEFRASFTELGDVTLRFE
;
A
#
# COMPACT_ATOMS: atom_id res chain seq x y z
N MET A 1 2.72 -11.05 -23.86
CA MET A 1 3.40 -9.89 -24.48
C MET A 1 4.91 -10.11 -24.44
N SER A 2 5.73 -9.40 -25.26
CA SER A 2 7.19 -9.58 -25.20
C SER A 2 7.77 -8.99 -23.92
N SER A 3 8.82 -9.63 -23.38
CA SER A 3 9.56 -9.11 -22.22
C SER A 3 10.14 -7.71 -22.45
N GLU A 4 10.39 -7.36 -23.70
CA GLU A 4 10.89 -6.05 -24.12
C GLU A 4 9.88 -4.92 -23.81
N ILE A 5 8.58 -5.12 -24.10
CA ILE A 5 7.53 -4.14 -23.79
C ILE A 5 7.39 -3.95 -22.27
N HIS A 6 7.43 -5.04 -21.50
CA HIS A 6 7.39 -4.95 -20.04
C HIS A 6 8.57 -4.11 -19.50
N SER A 7 9.78 -4.31 -20.05
CA SER A 7 10.97 -3.55 -19.64
C SER A 7 10.88 -2.08 -20.01
N ILE A 8 10.31 -1.75 -21.17
CA ILE A 8 10.08 -0.36 -21.58
C ILE A 8 9.13 0.34 -20.61
N ILE A 9 7.98 -0.27 -20.30
CA ILE A 9 6.99 0.29 -19.39
C ILE A 9 7.58 0.46 -17.99
N ALA A 10 8.25 -0.56 -17.46
CA ALA A 10 8.94 -0.50 -16.17
C ALA A 10 9.94 0.66 -16.11
N SER A 11 10.75 0.82 -17.16
CA SER A 11 11.72 1.91 -17.27
C SER A 11 11.04 3.29 -17.30
N ASN A 12 9.91 3.43 -18.01
CA ASN A 12 9.16 4.68 -18.06
C ASN A 12 8.61 5.06 -16.68
N LEU A 13 8.03 4.10 -15.96
CA LEU A 13 7.54 4.31 -14.58
C LEU A 13 8.68 4.71 -13.63
N LYS A 14 9.84 4.02 -13.72
CA LYS A 14 11.01 4.38 -12.89
C LYS A 14 11.57 5.75 -13.21
N ASN A 15 11.59 6.15 -14.48
CA ASN A 15 11.99 7.48 -14.89
C ASN A 15 10.99 8.56 -14.44
N ALA A 16 9.69 8.26 -14.46
CA ALA A 16 8.64 9.14 -13.92
C ALA A 16 8.90 9.44 -12.44
N GLU A 17 9.12 8.40 -11.64
CA GLU A 17 9.46 8.53 -10.22
C GLU A 17 10.72 9.38 -10.01
N LYS A 18 11.82 9.02 -10.69
CA LYS A 18 13.12 9.69 -10.54
C LYS A 18 13.10 11.17 -10.92
N ASN A 19 12.35 11.52 -11.95
CA ASN A 19 12.31 12.88 -12.50
C ASN A 19 11.12 13.69 -11.97
N CYS A 20 10.23 13.09 -11.17
CA CYS A 20 8.96 13.66 -10.71
C CYS A 20 8.10 14.19 -11.88
N VAL A 21 8.08 13.44 -13.01
CA VAL A 21 7.30 13.76 -14.21
C VAL A 21 6.41 12.55 -14.53
N PRO A 22 5.09 12.65 -14.34
CA PRO A 22 4.19 11.51 -14.55
C PRO A 22 4.12 11.10 -16.02
N VAL A 23 3.74 9.84 -16.27
CA VAL A 23 3.50 9.29 -17.61
C VAL A 23 2.01 9.17 -17.90
N GLY A 24 1.66 9.05 -19.17
CA GLY A 24 0.29 8.80 -19.60
C GLY A 24 -0.22 7.42 -19.17
N LYS A 25 -1.52 7.21 -19.26
CA LYS A 25 -2.19 5.96 -18.88
C LYS A 25 -1.68 4.78 -19.71
N ILE A 26 -1.04 3.81 -19.06
CA ILE A 26 -0.42 2.62 -19.68
C ILE A 26 -1.46 1.80 -20.44
N SER A 27 -2.63 1.58 -19.83
CA SER A 27 -3.69 0.77 -20.42
C SER A 27 -4.32 1.37 -21.68
N ASN A 28 -4.14 2.68 -21.94
CA ASN A 28 -4.52 3.30 -23.20
C ASN A 28 -3.51 3.01 -24.31
N GLU A 29 -2.22 3.02 -23.98
CA GLU A 29 -1.14 2.76 -24.94
C GLU A 29 -0.99 1.26 -25.24
N TYR A 30 -1.22 0.44 -24.20
CA TYR A 30 -1.11 -1.03 -24.28
C TYR A 30 -2.40 -1.74 -23.82
N PRO A 31 -3.52 -1.59 -24.57
CA PRO A 31 -4.84 -2.11 -24.14
C PRO A 31 -4.93 -3.64 -24.05
N GLN A 32 -3.94 -4.36 -24.59
CA GLN A 32 -3.84 -5.81 -24.57
C GLN A 32 -3.17 -6.37 -23.31
N LEU A 33 -2.64 -5.51 -22.40
CA LEU A 33 -2.04 -5.96 -21.15
C LEU A 33 -3.08 -6.62 -20.24
N ALA A 34 -2.72 -7.78 -19.69
CA ALA A 34 -3.45 -8.44 -18.63
C ALA A 34 -2.85 -8.09 -17.25
N ILE A 35 -3.60 -8.33 -16.17
CA ILE A 35 -3.12 -8.11 -14.79
C ILE A 35 -1.79 -8.86 -14.53
N LYS A 36 -1.63 -10.07 -15.05
CA LYS A 36 -0.37 -10.83 -14.95
C LYS A 36 0.82 -10.13 -15.61
N ASP A 37 0.60 -9.38 -16.69
CA ASP A 37 1.65 -8.58 -17.32
C ASP A 37 2.00 -7.37 -16.46
N ALA A 38 0.99 -6.73 -15.84
CA ALA A 38 1.21 -5.61 -14.92
C ALA A 38 2.05 -6.01 -13.70
N TYR A 39 1.79 -7.17 -13.08
CA TYR A 39 2.65 -7.70 -12.00
C TYR A 39 4.08 -8.00 -12.46
N LYS A 40 4.27 -8.49 -13.70
CA LYS A 40 5.63 -8.67 -14.25
C LYS A 40 6.36 -7.33 -14.43
N ILE A 41 5.65 -6.29 -14.89
CA ILE A 41 6.20 -4.94 -15.01
C ILE A 41 6.60 -4.41 -13.63
N GLN A 42 5.74 -4.56 -12.62
CA GLN A 42 6.03 -4.20 -11.24
C GLN A 42 7.32 -4.87 -10.75
N LEU A 43 7.42 -6.19 -10.91
CA LEU A 43 8.56 -6.99 -10.44
C LEU A 43 9.88 -6.57 -11.10
N ILE A 44 9.91 -6.15 -12.37
CA ILE A 44 11.14 -5.66 -13.01
C ILE A 44 11.76 -4.49 -12.22
N ASN A 45 10.94 -3.54 -11.76
CA ASN A 45 11.43 -2.42 -10.97
C ASN A 45 11.78 -2.83 -9.53
N ILE A 46 10.98 -3.69 -8.91
CA ILE A 46 11.23 -4.19 -7.55
C ILE A 46 12.52 -5.01 -7.49
N ASP A 47 12.74 -5.94 -8.43
CA ASP A 47 13.94 -6.77 -8.47
C ASP A 47 15.19 -5.90 -8.64
N LYS A 48 15.12 -4.88 -9.48
CA LYS A 48 16.21 -3.91 -9.68
C LYS A 48 16.54 -3.14 -8.38
N GLU A 49 15.53 -2.67 -7.65
CA GLU A 49 15.73 -2.02 -6.35
C GLU A 49 16.41 -2.97 -5.36
N VAL A 50 15.99 -4.24 -5.32
CA VAL A 50 16.60 -5.26 -4.45
C VAL A 50 18.05 -5.51 -4.84
N GLU A 51 18.36 -5.62 -6.14
CA GLU A 51 19.73 -5.77 -6.64
C GLU A 51 20.62 -4.56 -6.29
N GLU A 52 20.05 -3.35 -6.24
CA GLU A 52 20.72 -2.11 -5.83
C GLU A 52 20.84 -1.97 -4.30
N GLY A 53 20.38 -2.97 -3.52
CA GLY A 53 20.53 -3.01 -2.06
C GLY A 53 19.37 -2.38 -1.28
N ASN A 54 18.23 -2.17 -1.91
CA ASN A 54 17.00 -1.67 -1.30
C ASN A 54 16.00 -2.82 -1.11
N PRO A 55 16.07 -3.61 -0.02
CA PRO A 55 15.31 -4.83 0.13
C PRO A 55 13.82 -4.58 0.32
N ILE A 56 13.02 -5.59 -0.09
CA ILE A 56 11.61 -5.68 0.29
C ILE A 56 11.53 -5.92 1.80
N ILE A 57 10.71 -5.14 2.48
CA ILE A 57 10.45 -5.24 3.93
C ILE A 57 8.97 -5.43 4.25
N GLY A 58 8.13 -5.60 3.25
CA GLY A 58 6.71 -5.82 3.42
C GLY A 58 5.90 -5.67 2.14
N LYS A 59 4.60 -5.56 2.32
CA LYS A 59 3.60 -5.41 1.26
C LYS A 59 2.52 -4.42 1.69
N LYS A 60 1.84 -3.83 0.70
CA LYS A 60 0.60 -3.08 0.91
C LYS A 60 -0.53 -3.72 0.10
N ILE A 61 -1.75 -3.56 0.58
CA ILE A 61 -2.95 -4.05 -0.08
C ILE A 61 -3.79 -2.84 -0.47
N GLY A 62 -4.06 -2.69 -1.75
CA GLY A 62 -4.92 -1.63 -2.28
C GLY A 62 -6.27 -2.16 -2.73
N LEU A 63 -7.18 -1.24 -3.09
CA LEU A 63 -8.52 -1.55 -3.60
C LEU A 63 -9.34 -2.40 -2.61
N THR A 64 -9.24 -2.12 -1.33
CA THR A 64 -9.85 -2.89 -0.24
C THR A 64 -11.29 -2.50 0.07
N SER A 65 -11.94 -1.67 -0.74
CA SER A 65 -13.35 -1.36 -0.62
C SER A 65 -14.12 -1.70 -1.89
N GLU A 66 -15.35 -2.22 -1.75
CA GLU A 66 -16.22 -2.53 -2.89
C GLU A 66 -16.48 -1.30 -3.77
N ALA A 67 -16.59 -0.12 -3.18
CA ALA A 67 -16.81 1.13 -3.92
C ALA A 67 -15.65 1.43 -4.90
N VAL A 68 -14.40 1.27 -4.46
CA VAL A 68 -13.23 1.48 -5.32
C VAL A 68 -13.09 0.36 -6.35
N GLN A 69 -13.34 -0.90 -5.96
CA GLN A 69 -13.34 -2.02 -6.90
C GLN A 69 -14.37 -1.82 -8.02
N ASN A 70 -15.59 -1.44 -7.68
CA ASN A 70 -16.66 -1.16 -8.65
C ASN A 70 -16.29 0.01 -9.57
N MET A 71 -15.68 1.08 -9.05
CA MET A 71 -15.22 2.22 -9.83
C MET A 71 -14.17 1.83 -10.87
N LEU A 72 -13.27 0.90 -10.55
CA LEU A 72 -12.21 0.42 -11.44
C LEU A 72 -12.63 -0.81 -12.27
N GLY A 73 -13.85 -1.32 -12.08
CA GLY A 73 -14.36 -2.49 -12.80
C GLY A 73 -13.65 -3.80 -12.44
N VAL A 74 -13.21 -3.93 -11.19
CA VAL A 74 -12.54 -5.13 -10.66
C VAL A 74 -13.35 -5.73 -9.50
N ASN A 75 -13.03 -6.95 -9.15
CA ASN A 75 -13.70 -7.70 -8.08
C ASN A 75 -12.74 -8.24 -7.01
N GLN A 76 -11.53 -7.71 -6.98
CA GLN A 76 -10.49 -8.13 -6.03
C GLN A 76 -9.55 -6.97 -5.69
N PRO A 77 -8.86 -7.03 -4.53
CA PRO A 77 -7.77 -6.12 -4.20
C PRO A 77 -6.59 -6.24 -5.15
N ASP A 78 -5.67 -5.29 -5.07
CA ASP A 78 -4.31 -5.38 -5.62
C ASP A 78 -3.27 -5.36 -4.50
N PHE A 79 -2.00 -5.54 -4.84
CA PHE A 79 -0.91 -5.42 -3.89
C PHE A 79 0.34 -4.80 -4.51
N GLY A 80 1.11 -4.13 -3.65
CA GLY A 80 2.42 -3.59 -3.95
C GLY A 80 3.47 -4.04 -2.95
N HIS A 81 4.73 -3.80 -3.28
CA HIS A 81 5.88 -4.10 -2.45
C HIS A 81 6.30 -2.86 -1.67
N LEU A 82 6.58 -3.02 -0.37
CA LEU A 82 7.20 -2.01 0.45
C LEU A 82 8.71 -2.24 0.50
N LEU A 83 9.45 -1.26 0.02
CA LEU A 83 10.91 -1.26 0.04
C LEU A 83 11.42 -0.51 1.29
N LYS A 84 12.61 -0.85 1.74
CA LYS A 84 13.22 -0.24 2.94
C LYS A 84 13.30 1.28 2.85
N SER A 85 13.55 1.83 1.68
CA SER A 85 13.61 3.28 1.44
C SER A 85 12.28 4.00 1.58
N MET A 86 11.14 3.28 1.51
CA MET A 86 9.81 3.86 1.64
C MET A 86 9.40 4.15 3.08
N GLU A 87 10.13 3.60 4.07
CA GLU A 87 9.83 3.81 5.49
C GLU A 87 10.28 5.21 5.95
N VAL A 88 9.33 6.03 6.37
CA VAL A 88 9.58 7.37 6.95
C VAL A 88 9.82 7.24 8.45
N LYS A 89 11.01 7.65 8.92
CA LYS A 89 11.40 7.52 10.33
C LYS A 89 11.29 8.81 11.13
N ASN A 90 11.33 9.95 10.45
CA ASN A 90 11.44 11.26 11.11
C ASN A 90 10.11 12.02 11.14
N GLY A 91 9.01 11.43 10.68
CA GLY A 91 7.72 12.10 10.60
C GLY A 91 7.64 13.23 9.59
N ALA A 92 8.61 13.36 8.67
CA ALA A 92 8.64 14.41 7.66
C ALA A 92 9.09 13.88 6.29
N ILE A 93 8.48 14.41 5.23
CA ILE A 93 8.77 14.08 3.83
C ILE A 93 8.90 15.38 3.03
N LYS A 94 9.88 15.44 2.13
CA LYS A 94 9.99 16.53 1.17
C LYS A 94 8.94 16.35 0.08
N ARG A 95 7.93 17.24 0.02
CA ARG A 95 6.85 17.19 -0.99
C ARG A 95 7.39 17.15 -2.43
N ILE A 96 8.47 17.88 -2.69
CA ILE A 96 9.09 17.98 -4.02
C ILE A 96 9.68 16.64 -4.52
N SER A 97 9.89 15.67 -3.66
CA SER A 97 10.36 14.33 -4.04
C SER A 97 9.25 13.38 -4.49
N LEU A 98 8.00 13.84 -4.52
CA LEU A 98 6.82 13.06 -4.87
C LEU A 98 6.07 13.71 -6.04
N LEU A 99 5.37 12.89 -6.84
CA LEU A 99 4.63 13.36 -8.01
C LEU A 99 3.27 13.94 -7.62
N GLN A 100 2.38 13.10 -7.10
CA GLN A 100 0.98 13.39 -6.83
C GLN A 100 0.53 12.72 -5.53
N PRO A 101 1.23 12.97 -4.38
CA PRO A 101 1.01 12.20 -3.17
C PRO A 101 -0.41 12.39 -2.61
N LYS A 102 -0.94 11.27 -2.13
CA LYS A 102 -2.15 11.26 -1.30
C LYS A 102 -1.90 10.45 -0.04
N VAL A 103 -2.63 10.76 1.02
CA VAL A 103 -2.46 10.19 2.36
C VAL A 103 -3.66 9.33 2.71
N GLU A 104 -3.39 8.16 3.27
CA GLU A 104 -4.37 7.20 3.78
C GLU A 104 -4.00 6.76 5.19
N GLY A 105 -5.02 6.56 6.05
CA GLY A 105 -4.83 5.95 7.37
C GLY A 105 -5.12 4.47 7.29
N GLU A 106 -4.20 3.64 7.81
CA GLU A 106 -4.24 2.18 7.72
C GLU A 106 -3.89 1.49 9.03
N ILE A 107 -4.20 0.21 9.13
CA ILE A 107 -3.68 -0.68 10.17
C ILE A 107 -2.51 -1.47 9.58
N ALA A 108 -1.36 -1.38 10.20
CA ALA A 108 -0.18 -2.17 9.84
C ALA A 108 -0.07 -3.41 10.72
N PHE A 109 0.22 -4.56 10.10
CA PHE A 109 0.58 -5.82 10.74
C PHE A 109 2.07 -6.04 10.62
N VAL A 110 2.74 -6.39 11.72
CA VAL A 110 4.15 -6.79 11.70
C VAL A 110 4.25 -8.25 12.10
N LEU A 111 4.82 -9.06 11.21
CA LEU A 111 4.81 -10.50 11.35
C LEU A 111 5.94 -11.02 12.28
N LYS A 112 5.63 -11.98 13.15
CA LYS A 112 6.60 -12.75 13.94
C LYS A 112 6.91 -14.14 13.36
N ASN A 113 6.06 -14.62 12.45
CA ASN A 113 6.22 -15.88 11.73
C ASN A 113 5.89 -15.71 10.26
N ASP A 114 6.39 -16.61 9.41
CA ASP A 114 6.03 -16.69 8.00
C ASP A 114 4.56 -17.09 7.84
N ILE A 115 3.88 -16.53 6.83
CA ILE A 115 2.53 -16.93 6.43
C ILE A 115 2.54 -17.23 4.93
N SER A 116 1.97 -18.36 4.55
CA SER A 116 1.77 -18.73 3.14
C SER A 116 0.40 -19.36 2.94
N GLY A 117 -0.23 -19.11 1.78
CA GLY A 117 -1.33 -19.90 1.28
C GLY A 117 -0.90 -21.34 0.90
N PRO A 118 -1.80 -22.11 0.28
CA PRO A 118 -3.21 -21.78 0.12
C PRO A 118 -3.99 -21.97 1.43
N ASN A 119 -5.16 -21.33 1.51
CA ASN A 119 -6.09 -21.44 2.65
C ASN A 119 -5.60 -20.80 3.97
N ALA A 120 -4.74 -19.78 3.90
CA ALA A 120 -4.45 -18.94 5.05
C ALA A 120 -5.76 -18.27 5.55
N THR A 121 -5.99 -18.32 6.85
CA THR A 121 -7.20 -17.82 7.53
C THR A 121 -6.89 -16.54 8.31
N VAL A 122 -7.93 -15.89 8.83
CA VAL A 122 -7.80 -14.76 9.77
C VAL A 122 -7.04 -15.19 11.02
N GLU A 123 -7.34 -16.39 11.55
CA GLU A 123 -6.68 -16.96 12.72
C GLU A 123 -5.18 -17.13 12.48
N ASP A 124 -4.78 -17.68 11.33
CA ASP A 124 -3.36 -17.83 10.96
C ASP A 124 -2.65 -16.47 10.92
N VAL A 125 -3.30 -15.44 10.39
CA VAL A 125 -2.77 -14.07 10.36
C VAL A 125 -2.56 -13.54 11.77
N LEU A 126 -3.56 -13.64 12.63
CA LEU A 126 -3.48 -13.15 14.01
C LEU A 126 -2.39 -13.89 14.80
N GLU A 127 -2.27 -15.21 14.63
CA GLU A 127 -1.22 -16.02 15.27
C GLU A 127 0.19 -15.67 14.77
N ALA A 128 0.35 -15.38 13.48
CA ALA A 128 1.64 -15.02 12.90
C ALA A 128 2.02 -13.55 13.10
N THR A 129 1.11 -12.69 13.56
CA THR A 129 1.37 -11.28 13.82
C THR A 129 1.99 -11.06 15.21
N ASP A 130 3.09 -10.32 15.26
CA ASP A 130 3.74 -9.89 16.49
C ASP A 130 2.95 -8.76 17.15
N TYR A 131 2.66 -7.72 16.36
CA TYR A 131 1.83 -6.60 16.78
C TYR A 131 1.16 -5.93 15.59
N VAL A 132 0.09 -5.21 15.90
CA VAL A 132 -0.55 -4.25 14.99
C VAL A 132 -0.29 -2.83 15.49
N THR A 133 -0.26 -1.88 14.57
CA THR A 133 -0.04 -0.46 14.89
C THR A 133 -0.76 0.44 13.90
N ALA A 134 -0.98 1.70 14.27
CA ALA A 134 -1.43 2.73 13.37
C ALA A 134 -0.41 2.96 12.24
N ALA A 135 -0.87 3.26 11.04
CA ALA A 135 -0.02 3.63 9.93
C ALA A 135 -0.62 4.77 9.12
N ILE A 136 0.23 5.55 8.48
CA ILE A 136 -0.12 6.40 7.34
C ILE A 136 0.62 5.83 6.14
N GLU A 137 -0.12 5.49 5.08
CA GLU A 137 0.43 5.26 3.76
C GLU A 137 0.38 6.56 2.95
N ILE A 138 1.44 6.82 2.19
CA ILE A 138 1.51 7.85 1.17
C ILE A 138 1.54 7.14 -0.16
N VAL A 139 0.43 7.15 -0.85
CA VAL A 139 0.33 6.68 -2.22
C VAL A 139 0.75 7.79 -3.18
N ASP A 140 1.52 7.44 -4.22
CA ASP A 140 2.06 8.42 -5.18
C ASP A 140 2.07 7.83 -6.58
N SER A 141 1.02 8.11 -7.36
CA SER A 141 0.89 7.55 -8.71
C SER A 141 1.90 8.18 -9.68
N ARG A 142 2.62 7.32 -10.42
CA ARG A 142 3.45 7.74 -11.55
C ARG A 142 2.63 7.97 -12.83
N ILE A 143 1.30 7.72 -12.77
CA ILE A 143 0.37 7.95 -13.88
C ILE A 143 -0.30 9.32 -13.72
N GLU A 144 -0.30 10.11 -14.79
CA GLU A 144 -0.79 11.49 -14.80
C GLU A 144 -2.24 11.61 -14.29
N ASN A 145 -2.46 12.59 -13.39
CA ASN A 145 -3.77 12.95 -12.84
C ASN A 145 -4.54 11.80 -12.16
N TRP A 146 -3.82 10.76 -11.69
CA TRP A 146 -4.47 9.56 -11.15
C TRP A 146 -5.48 8.90 -12.09
N ASN A 147 -5.28 9.08 -13.42
CA ASN A 147 -6.12 8.45 -14.44
C ASN A 147 -5.72 6.97 -14.60
N ILE A 148 -5.98 6.18 -13.58
CA ILE A 148 -5.56 4.78 -13.47
C ILE A 148 -6.72 3.80 -13.67
N GLY A 149 -6.41 2.64 -14.22
CA GLY A 149 -7.18 1.41 -14.10
C GLY A 149 -6.34 0.35 -13.39
N ILE A 150 -6.85 -0.87 -13.26
CA ILE A 150 -6.14 -1.95 -12.53
C ILE A 150 -4.75 -2.27 -13.13
N ILE A 151 -4.62 -2.24 -14.44
CA ILE A 151 -3.34 -2.49 -15.13
C ILE A 151 -2.31 -1.42 -14.76
N ASP A 152 -2.77 -0.16 -14.72
CA ASP A 152 -1.91 0.99 -14.46
C ASP A 152 -1.38 0.97 -13.02
N THR A 153 -2.29 0.81 -12.03
CA THR A 153 -1.90 0.80 -10.62
C THR A 153 -1.02 -0.39 -10.27
N VAL A 154 -1.35 -1.60 -10.74
CA VAL A 154 -0.54 -2.80 -10.49
C VAL A 154 0.86 -2.66 -11.10
N ALA A 155 0.98 -2.20 -12.34
CA ALA A 155 2.29 -2.00 -12.98
C ALA A 155 3.13 -0.95 -12.24
N ASP A 156 2.46 0.02 -11.63
CA ASP A 156 3.02 1.13 -10.84
C ASP A 156 3.18 0.78 -9.34
N ASN A 157 3.44 -0.49 -9.02
CA ASN A 157 3.60 -0.99 -7.66
C ASN A 157 2.40 -0.67 -6.75
N ALA A 158 1.17 -0.82 -7.25
CA ALA A 158 -0.07 -0.42 -6.58
C ALA A 158 -0.03 1.05 -6.09
N SER A 159 0.59 1.92 -6.87
CA SER A 159 0.85 3.34 -6.58
C SER A 159 1.53 3.59 -5.23
N SER A 160 2.31 2.63 -4.71
CA SER A 160 3.04 2.77 -3.45
C SER A 160 4.05 3.91 -3.55
N GLY A 161 4.09 4.76 -2.53
CA GLY A 161 5.07 5.83 -2.36
C GLY A 161 5.90 5.62 -1.11
N MET A 162 5.38 6.00 0.04
CA MET A 162 6.05 5.91 1.34
C MET A 162 5.06 5.47 2.43
N TYR A 163 5.56 5.17 3.63
CA TYR A 163 4.71 4.91 4.78
C TYR A 163 5.42 5.27 6.09
N ILE A 164 4.64 5.52 7.13
CA ILE A 164 5.11 5.71 8.50
C ILE A 164 4.25 4.90 9.45
N LEU A 165 4.90 4.26 10.44
CA LEU A 165 4.24 3.50 11.48
C LEU A 165 4.12 4.32 12.77
N GLY A 166 3.03 4.10 13.50
CA GLY A 166 2.85 4.59 14.87
C GLY A 166 3.78 3.87 15.85
N GLU A 167 4.01 4.48 16.99
CA GLU A 167 4.90 3.92 18.03
C GLU A 167 4.24 2.85 18.90
N LYS A 168 2.90 2.89 19.00
CA LYS A 168 2.14 1.99 19.88
C LYS A 168 1.97 0.62 19.23
N LYS A 169 2.52 -0.41 19.85
CA LYS A 169 2.45 -1.80 19.41
C LYS A 169 1.42 -2.55 20.25
N ILE A 170 0.43 -3.12 19.60
CA ILE A 170 -0.66 -3.83 20.27
C ILE A 170 -0.68 -5.29 19.80
N ASP A 171 -0.71 -6.21 20.74
CA ASP A 171 -0.96 -7.62 20.45
C ASP A 171 -2.33 -7.77 19.77
N PRO A 172 -2.41 -8.38 18.56
CA PRO A 172 -3.66 -8.45 17.81
C PRO A 172 -4.78 -9.17 18.57
N SER A 173 -4.48 -10.03 19.54
CA SER A 173 -5.47 -10.69 20.38
C SER A 173 -6.18 -9.76 21.40
N LYS A 174 -5.66 -8.54 21.58
CA LYS A 174 -6.15 -7.54 22.55
C LYS A 174 -6.98 -6.43 21.92
N VAL A 175 -7.24 -6.50 20.63
CA VAL A 175 -7.98 -5.46 19.89
C VAL A 175 -8.93 -6.11 18.88
N ASP A 176 -10.17 -5.64 18.83
CA ASP A 176 -11.09 -5.96 17.74
C ASP A 176 -10.80 -5.05 16.54
N LEU A 177 -10.01 -5.56 15.60
CA LEU A 177 -9.54 -4.80 14.45
C LEU A 177 -10.68 -4.24 13.58
N LYS A 178 -11.83 -4.92 13.52
CA LYS A 178 -12.99 -4.46 12.76
C LYS A 178 -13.62 -3.22 13.37
N SER A 179 -13.61 -3.13 14.69
CA SER A 179 -14.21 -2.01 15.43
C SER A 179 -13.28 -0.82 15.64
N VAL A 180 -11.98 -0.95 15.33
CA VAL A 180 -11.02 0.17 15.42
C VAL A 180 -11.53 1.35 14.59
N GLU A 181 -11.74 2.49 15.23
CA GLU A 181 -12.09 3.75 14.58
C GLU A 181 -10.84 4.55 14.26
N MET A 182 -10.78 5.11 13.06
CA MET A 182 -9.73 6.01 12.59
C MET A 182 -10.32 7.38 12.30
N ARG A 183 -9.60 8.44 12.69
CA ARG A 183 -9.86 9.83 12.35
C ARG A 183 -8.61 10.42 11.72
N LEU A 184 -8.74 10.90 10.49
CA LEU A 184 -7.66 11.56 9.76
C LEU A 184 -7.84 13.07 9.85
N TYR A 185 -6.81 13.74 10.36
CA TYR A 185 -6.74 15.20 10.48
C TYR A 185 -5.69 15.75 9.53
N MET A 186 -5.98 16.90 8.93
CA MET A 186 -5.03 17.73 8.19
C MET A 186 -4.97 19.10 8.87
N ASN A 187 -3.78 19.51 9.31
CA ASN A 187 -3.57 20.78 10.05
C ASN A 187 -4.54 20.92 11.25
N ASN A 188 -4.72 19.83 12.01
CA ASN A 188 -5.66 19.70 13.14
C ASN A 188 -7.16 19.75 12.78
N GLN A 189 -7.53 19.86 11.52
CA GLN A 189 -8.91 19.78 11.08
C GLN A 189 -9.25 18.34 10.70
N LEU A 190 -10.35 17.79 11.25
CA LEU A 190 -10.87 16.48 10.85
C LEU A 190 -11.31 16.53 9.38
N ILE A 191 -10.75 15.64 8.56
CA ILE A 191 -11.04 15.58 7.13
C ILE A 191 -11.72 14.27 6.72
N ASN A 192 -11.35 13.16 7.36
CA ASN A 192 -11.93 11.85 7.10
C ASN A 192 -12.02 11.02 8.38
N SER A 193 -12.88 10.01 8.35
CA SER A 193 -12.95 8.97 9.37
C SER A 193 -13.36 7.65 8.75
N GLY A 194 -13.01 6.56 9.40
CA GLY A 194 -13.38 5.21 8.97
C GLY A 194 -13.25 4.21 10.10
N LYS A 195 -13.59 2.96 9.80
CA LYS A 195 -13.46 1.83 10.72
C LYS A 195 -12.70 0.70 10.06
N GLY A 196 -12.11 -0.19 10.86
CA GLY A 196 -11.43 -1.36 10.36
C GLY A 196 -12.29 -2.23 9.44
N GLU A 197 -13.58 -2.37 9.73
CA GLU A 197 -14.54 -3.12 8.89
C GLU A 197 -14.69 -2.57 7.46
N ALA A 198 -14.27 -1.32 7.17
CA ALA A 198 -14.27 -0.76 5.83
C ALA A 198 -13.28 -1.48 4.89
N VAL A 199 -12.30 -2.18 5.47
CA VAL A 199 -11.28 -2.93 4.75
C VAL A 199 -11.76 -4.36 4.54
N LEU A 200 -12.55 -4.59 3.49
CA LEU A 200 -13.18 -5.89 3.15
C LEU A 200 -13.85 -6.61 4.34
N GLY A 201 -14.40 -5.86 5.29
CA GLY A 201 -15.05 -6.38 6.48
C GLY A 201 -14.11 -6.73 7.64
N ASP A 202 -12.82 -6.94 7.37
CA ASP A 202 -11.80 -7.26 8.38
C ASP A 202 -10.38 -7.03 7.85
N PRO A 203 -9.57 -6.15 8.47
CA PRO A 203 -8.17 -5.94 8.07
C PRO A 203 -7.33 -7.22 8.05
N ALA A 204 -7.56 -8.16 8.98
CA ALA A 204 -6.84 -9.42 9.00
C ALA A 204 -7.24 -10.34 7.84
N TYR A 205 -8.48 -10.25 7.36
CA TYR A 205 -8.91 -10.96 6.15
C TYR A 205 -8.15 -10.48 4.92
N CYS A 206 -7.86 -9.19 4.79
CA CYS A 206 -7.03 -8.67 3.70
C CYS A 206 -5.63 -9.27 3.70
N VAL A 207 -5.01 -9.44 4.88
CA VAL A 207 -3.70 -10.08 5.00
C VAL A 207 -3.77 -11.56 4.63
N ALA A 208 -4.82 -12.28 5.04
CA ALA A 208 -5.06 -13.67 4.63
C ALA A 208 -5.25 -13.77 3.11
N TRP A 209 -6.04 -12.87 2.51
CA TRP A 209 -6.20 -12.78 1.07
C TRP A 209 -4.85 -12.59 0.36
N LEU A 210 -4.01 -11.68 0.87
CA LEU A 210 -2.67 -11.45 0.31
C LEU A 210 -1.79 -12.70 0.36
N ALA A 211 -1.76 -13.40 1.50
CA ALA A 211 -0.97 -14.62 1.65
C ALA A 211 -1.42 -15.71 0.65
N ASN A 212 -2.74 -15.86 0.47
CA ASN A 212 -3.32 -16.80 -0.50
C ASN A 212 -3.01 -16.40 -1.95
N THR A 213 -3.12 -15.12 -2.28
CA THR A 213 -2.81 -14.60 -3.62
C THR A 213 -1.33 -14.77 -3.96
N LEU A 214 -0.43 -14.41 -3.04
CA LEU A 214 1.01 -14.54 -3.23
C LEU A 214 1.47 -16.00 -3.39
N HIS A 215 0.76 -16.94 -2.77
CA HIS A 215 1.04 -18.37 -2.92
C HIS A 215 0.96 -18.82 -4.39
N GLU A 216 0.05 -18.26 -5.19
CA GLU A 216 -0.06 -18.55 -6.64
C GLU A 216 1.20 -18.15 -7.41
N TYR A 217 2.00 -17.22 -6.84
CA TYR A 217 3.27 -16.77 -7.39
C TYR A 217 4.49 -17.40 -6.70
N GLY A 218 4.28 -18.37 -5.79
CA GLY A 218 5.35 -19.01 -5.02
C GLY A 218 5.99 -18.10 -3.96
N VAL A 219 5.29 -17.04 -3.54
CA VAL A 219 5.78 -16.05 -2.58
C VAL A 219 5.14 -16.27 -1.21
N THR A 220 5.95 -16.20 -0.17
CA THR A 220 5.54 -16.30 1.24
C THR A 220 5.77 -14.95 1.91
N LEU A 221 4.82 -14.48 2.71
CA LEU A 221 5.01 -13.38 3.64
C LEU A 221 5.98 -13.81 4.74
N LYS A 222 6.98 -13.00 5.03
CA LYS A 222 8.09 -13.38 5.90
C LYS A 222 7.99 -12.77 7.30
N LYS A 223 8.54 -13.48 8.27
CA LYS A 223 8.80 -12.90 9.58
C LYS A 223 9.53 -11.55 9.45
N GLY A 224 9.00 -10.54 10.11
CA GLY A 224 9.51 -9.17 10.07
C GLY A 224 8.86 -8.30 8.98
N ASP A 225 8.09 -8.88 8.05
CA ASP A 225 7.37 -8.09 7.05
C ASP A 225 6.34 -7.17 7.71
N VAL A 226 6.24 -5.95 7.18
CA VAL A 226 5.18 -4.98 7.44
C VAL A 226 4.10 -5.15 6.38
N ILE A 227 2.87 -5.39 6.79
CA ILE A 227 1.74 -5.49 5.88
C ILE A 227 0.77 -4.35 6.16
N LEU A 228 0.60 -3.43 5.20
CA LEU A 228 -0.44 -2.41 5.24
C LEU A 228 -1.72 -3.01 4.70
N SER A 229 -2.78 -3.01 5.53
CA SER A 229 -3.99 -3.82 5.28
C SER A 229 -4.99 -3.18 4.33
N GLY A 230 -4.81 -1.93 3.99
CA GLY A 230 -5.74 -1.14 3.18
C GLY A 230 -6.32 0.06 3.94
N ALA A 231 -6.72 1.05 3.18
CA ALA A 231 -7.22 2.33 3.70
C ALA A 231 -8.57 2.21 4.41
N LEU A 232 -8.67 2.80 5.61
CA LEU A 232 -9.92 2.84 6.39
C LEU A 232 -10.86 3.95 5.90
N SER A 233 -10.38 4.89 5.09
CA SER A 233 -11.16 5.97 4.50
C SER A 233 -10.60 6.40 3.14
N ALA A 234 -11.28 7.31 2.45
CA ALA A 234 -10.78 7.85 1.19
C ALA A 234 -9.43 8.56 1.35
N MET A 235 -8.55 8.42 0.37
CA MET A 235 -7.26 9.10 0.29
C MET A 235 -7.41 10.61 0.10
N VAL A 236 -6.48 11.39 0.66
CA VAL A 236 -6.49 12.87 0.63
C VAL A 236 -5.20 13.41 0.03
N ALA A 237 -5.31 14.31 -0.96
CA ALA A 237 -4.14 14.94 -1.58
C ALA A 237 -3.29 15.71 -0.55
N ALA A 238 -1.97 15.65 -0.73
CA ALA A 238 -1.01 16.26 0.19
C ALA A 238 -0.13 17.29 -0.50
N GLU A 239 0.01 18.46 0.16
CA GLU A 239 0.80 19.59 -0.32
C GLU A 239 1.85 20.02 0.72
N ALA A 240 2.89 20.73 0.27
CA ALA A 240 3.91 21.27 1.15
C ALA A 240 3.31 22.15 2.26
N GLY A 241 3.85 22.06 3.47
CA GLY A 241 3.38 22.78 4.64
C GLY A 241 2.21 22.12 5.37
N GLN A 242 1.67 21.01 4.87
CA GLN A 242 0.59 20.28 5.52
C GLN A 242 1.13 19.23 6.50
N GLU A 243 0.39 19.08 7.61
CA GLU A 243 0.60 18.03 8.59
C GLU A 243 -0.64 17.13 8.63
N PHE A 244 -0.43 15.82 8.53
CA PHE A 244 -1.46 14.81 8.66
C PHE A 244 -1.27 14.05 9.96
N ARG A 245 -2.37 13.80 10.69
CA ARG A 245 -2.39 12.95 11.87
C ARG A 245 -3.55 11.95 11.74
N ALA A 246 -3.23 10.68 11.72
CA ALA A 246 -4.20 9.61 11.81
C ALA A 246 -4.27 9.14 13.27
N SER A 247 -5.45 9.24 13.88
CA SER A 247 -5.72 8.87 15.27
C SER A 247 -6.63 7.66 15.30
N PHE A 248 -6.17 6.58 15.92
CA PHE A 248 -6.90 5.32 16.00
C PHE A 248 -7.28 4.99 17.43
N THR A 249 -8.49 4.53 17.64
CA THR A 249 -8.84 3.88 18.90
C THR A 249 -7.92 2.68 19.12
N GLU A 250 -7.50 2.43 20.34
CA GLU A 250 -6.61 1.32 20.72
C GLU A 250 -5.17 1.42 20.18
N LEU A 251 -4.96 1.83 18.90
CA LEU A 251 -3.63 1.80 18.24
C LEU A 251 -2.84 3.10 18.41
N GLY A 252 -3.47 4.20 18.88
CA GLY A 252 -2.83 5.50 19.07
C GLY A 252 -2.73 6.34 17.81
N ASP A 253 -1.82 7.30 17.82
CA ASP A 253 -1.68 8.30 16.76
C ASP A 253 -0.41 8.06 15.95
N VAL A 254 -0.46 8.47 14.68
CA VAL A 254 0.70 8.60 13.79
C VAL A 254 0.62 9.94 13.07
N THR A 255 1.74 10.66 12.98
CA THR A 255 1.78 12.01 12.40
C THR A 255 2.85 12.10 11.33
N LEU A 256 2.54 12.81 10.26
CA LEU A 256 3.40 13.04 9.11
C LEU A 256 3.30 14.48 8.64
N ARG A 257 4.45 15.12 8.32
CA ARG A 257 4.52 16.47 7.77
C ARG A 257 5.12 16.44 6.36
N PHE A 258 4.54 17.23 5.46
CA PHE A 258 5.09 17.51 4.14
C PHE A 258 5.84 18.85 4.16
N GLU A 259 7.16 18.82 3.85
CA GLU A 259 8.06 19.95 3.78
C GLU A 259 8.27 20.44 2.34
#